data_697c1bfbc38ac72cc014a3c69b5e7c2b
#
_entry.id   697c1bfbc38ac72cc014a3c69b5e7c2b
#
_cell.length_a   1.000
_cell.length_b   1.000
_cell.length_c   1.000
_cell.angle_alpha   90.00
_cell.angle_beta   90.00
_cell.angle_gamma   90.00
#
_symmetry.space_group_name_H-M   'P 1'
#
loop_
_entity.id
_entity.type
_entity.pdbx_description
1 polymer ?
#
loop_
_entity_poly.entity_id
_entity_poly.type
_entity_poly.pdbx_seq_one_letter_code
_entity_poly.pdbx_strand_id
1 'polypeptide(L)'
;MAYHISGMLQQSPPESSHALDVQKLRNPTVTFWSVWEGEQLAGIGALKLLDDKHGELKSMRTAPNYLRRGVASLILRHILQVAHDRCLHRLSLETGTQAGFTACHQLYLKHGFVDCEPFADYQLDPHSRFLSLTLCEDNELL
;
A
#
# COMPACT_ATOMS: atom_id res chain seq x y z
N MET A 1 8.78 -22.31 -1.88
CA MET A 1 9.26 -21.20 -1.07
C MET A 1 8.08 -20.53 -0.38
N ALA A 2 8.10 -20.52 0.92
CA ALA A 2 6.92 -20.07 1.66
C ALA A 2 7.12 -18.66 2.21
N TYR A 3 6.28 -17.73 1.76
CA TYR A 3 6.18 -16.41 2.35
C TYR A 3 5.03 -16.37 3.33
N HIS A 4 5.17 -15.59 4.38
CA HIS A 4 4.03 -15.29 5.21
C HIS A 4 3.92 -13.78 5.43
N ILE A 5 2.68 -13.33 5.59
CA ILE A 5 2.36 -11.92 5.78
C ILE A 5 1.99 -11.73 7.23
N SER A 6 2.64 -10.76 7.86
CA SER A 6 2.34 -10.37 9.24
C SER A 6 1.79 -8.96 9.24
N GLY A 7 0.59 -8.81 9.80
CA GLY A 7 -0.03 -7.50 9.92
C GLY A 7 0.32 -6.86 11.24
N MET A 8 0.59 -5.56 11.19
CA MET A 8 0.84 -4.78 12.39
C MET A 8 -0.02 -3.53 12.37
N LEU A 9 -0.89 -3.44 13.35
CA LEU A 9 -1.65 -2.23 13.59
C LEU A 9 -0.83 -1.37 14.54
N GLN A 10 -0.31 -0.26 14.01
CA GLN A 10 0.27 0.77 14.87
C GLN A 10 1.47 0.32 15.68
N GLN A 11 2.14 -0.74 15.27
CA GLN A 11 3.24 -1.26 16.08
C GLN A 11 4.55 -1.15 15.35
N SER A 12 5.53 -0.60 16.03
CA SER A 12 6.90 -0.74 15.62
C SER A 12 7.70 -1.14 16.84
N PRO A 13 8.82 -1.86 16.66
CA PRO A 13 9.66 -2.22 17.78
C PRO A 13 10.13 -0.95 18.50
N PRO A 14 10.02 -0.88 19.83
CA PRO A 14 10.39 0.32 20.56
C PRO A 14 11.82 0.78 20.31
N GLU A 15 12.72 -0.16 20.13
CA GLU A 15 14.13 0.15 19.94
C GLU A 15 14.45 0.63 18.53
N SER A 16 13.52 0.54 17.59
CA SER A 16 13.82 0.85 16.19
C SER A 16 13.38 2.23 15.77
N SER A 17 12.77 3.01 16.65
CA SER A 17 12.15 4.25 16.22
C SER A 17 12.30 5.33 17.28
N HIS A 18 12.29 6.56 16.78
CA HIS A 18 12.17 7.71 17.64
C HIS A 18 10.72 7.85 18.09
N ALA A 19 10.51 8.45 19.26
CA ALA A 19 9.17 8.59 19.82
C ALA A 19 8.21 9.24 18.83
N LEU A 20 8.68 10.23 18.08
CA LEU A 20 7.85 10.94 17.11
C LEU A 20 7.39 10.02 16.00
N ASP A 21 8.27 9.15 15.51
CA ASP A 21 7.93 8.22 14.46
C ASP A 21 6.95 7.16 14.94
N VAL A 22 7.11 6.72 16.18
CA VAL A 22 6.17 5.79 16.80
C VAL A 22 4.78 6.41 16.86
N GLN A 23 4.69 7.68 17.21
CA GLN A 23 3.41 8.38 17.28
C GLN A 23 2.73 8.40 15.90
N LYS A 24 3.50 8.65 14.85
CA LYS A 24 2.94 8.65 13.51
C LYS A 24 2.47 7.26 13.08
N LEU A 25 3.24 6.22 13.41
CA LEU A 25 2.88 4.85 13.06
C LEU A 25 1.70 4.33 13.86
N ARG A 26 1.45 4.91 15.01
CA ARG A 26 0.31 4.52 15.84
C ARG A 26 -1.00 5.18 15.45
N ASN A 27 -1.02 5.83 14.29
CA ASN A 27 -2.26 6.38 13.79
C ASN A 27 -3.24 5.22 13.52
N PRO A 28 -4.44 5.23 14.13
CA PRO A 28 -5.39 4.12 13.95
C PRO A 28 -5.88 3.96 12.52
N THR A 29 -5.61 4.94 11.65
CA THR A 29 -5.99 4.84 10.25
C THR A 29 -4.97 4.09 9.40
N VAL A 30 -3.82 3.73 9.96
CA VAL A 30 -2.75 3.08 9.19
C VAL A 30 -2.55 1.65 9.66
N THR A 31 -2.56 0.71 8.72
CA THR A 31 -2.22 -0.68 8.97
C THR A 31 -1.00 -1.04 8.13
N PHE A 32 -0.01 -1.66 8.76
CA PHE A 32 1.20 -2.12 8.09
C PHE A 32 1.20 -3.63 7.97
N TRP A 33 1.79 -4.11 6.87
CA TRP A 33 2.06 -5.53 6.68
C TRP A 33 3.51 -5.72 6.29
N SER A 34 4.07 -6.82 6.74
CA SER A 34 5.40 -7.25 6.32
C SER A 34 5.32 -8.67 5.77
N VAL A 35 6.14 -8.95 4.77
CA VAL A 35 6.21 -10.27 4.14
C VAL A 35 7.56 -10.86 4.46
N TRP A 36 7.55 -12.08 4.94
CA TRP A 36 8.73 -12.76 5.43
C TRP A 36 8.94 -14.08 4.72
N GLU A 37 10.20 -14.40 4.48
CA GLU A 37 10.63 -15.75 4.13
C GLU A 37 11.48 -16.23 5.30
N GLY A 38 10.91 -17.11 6.15
CA GLY A 38 11.56 -17.45 7.39
C GLY A 38 11.80 -16.21 8.24
N GLU A 39 13.05 -15.93 8.54
CA GLU A 39 13.43 -14.76 9.36
C GLU A 39 13.87 -13.57 8.52
N GLN A 40 13.77 -13.66 7.19
CA GLN A 40 14.19 -12.58 6.31
C GLN A 40 13.00 -11.77 5.83
N LEU A 41 13.12 -10.46 5.98
CA LEU A 41 12.10 -9.53 5.51
C LEU A 41 12.18 -9.42 3.99
N ALA A 42 11.08 -9.74 3.32
CA ALA A 42 11.01 -9.70 1.86
C ALA A 42 10.37 -8.42 1.34
N GLY A 43 9.42 -7.86 2.08
CA GLY A 43 8.77 -6.63 1.64
C GLY A 43 7.80 -6.10 2.67
N ILE A 44 7.32 -4.89 2.42
CA ILE A 44 6.35 -4.22 3.29
C ILE A 44 5.30 -3.51 2.43
N GLY A 45 4.19 -3.19 3.06
CA GLY A 45 3.15 -2.35 2.47
C GLY A 45 2.22 -1.84 3.56
N ALA A 46 1.49 -0.79 3.26
CA ALA A 46 0.59 -0.19 4.24
C ALA A 46 -0.67 0.33 3.58
N LEU A 47 -1.73 0.37 4.36
CA LEU A 47 -3.02 0.94 3.97
C LEU A 47 -3.38 2.01 4.97
N LYS A 48 -3.62 3.23 4.47
CA LYS A 48 -4.09 4.35 5.28
C LYS A 48 -5.54 4.64 4.93
N LEU A 49 -6.39 4.75 5.92
CA LEU A 49 -7.77 5.16 5.70
C LEU A 49 -7.81 6.68 5.55
N LEU A 50 -8.31 7.15 4.42
CA LEU A 50 -8.51 8.59 4.19
C LEU A 50 -9.88 9.02 4.71
N ASP A 51 -10.87 8.15 4.52
CA ASP A 51 -12.18 8.25 5.13
C ASP A 51 -12.76 6.83 5.20
N ASP A 52 -14.04 6.70 5.51
CA ASP A 52 -14.65 5.37 5.69
C ASP A 52 -14.84 4.59 4.39
N LYS A 53 -14.59 5.22 3.23
CA LYS A 53 -14.76 4.58 1.91
C LYS A 53 -13.53 4.65 1.03
N HIS A 54 -12.53 5.45 1.39
CA HIS A 54 -11.36 5.69 0.56
C HIS A 54 -10.09 5.39 1.33
N GLY A 55 -9.26 4.52 0.79
CA GLY A 55 -7.97 4.19 1.37
C GLY A 55 -6.82 4.61 0.47
N GLU A 56 -5.64 4.70 1.05
CA GLU A 56 -4.41 5.01 0.34
C GLU A 56 -3.41 3.89 0.55
N LEU A 57 -2.89 3.36 -0.56
CA LEU A 57 -1.80 2.39 -0.54
C LEU A 57 -0.48 3.14 -0.32
N LYS A 58 0.27 2.77 0.71
CA LYS A 58 1.51 3.46 1.08
C LYS A 58 2.63 2.48 1.35
N SER A 59 3.85 2.99 1.29
CA SER A 59 5.05 2.27 1.78
C SER A 59 5.29 0.91 1.13
N MET A 60 4.87 0.75 -0.12
CA MET A 60 5.13 -0.48 -0.86
C MET A 60 6.60 -0.57 -1.18
N ARG A 61 7.28 -1.57 -0.60
CA ARG A 61 8.70 -1.78 -0.84
C ARG A 61 9.02 -3.26 -0.81
N THR A 62 9.91 -3.66 -1.71
CA THR A 62 10.43 -5.02 -1.77
C THR A 62 11.92 -4.97 -1.45
N ALA A 63 12.38 -5.87 -0.58
CA ALA A 63 13.80 -5.95 -0.25
C ALA A 63 14.61 -6.29 -1.50
N PRO A 64 15.84 -5.74 -1.65
CA PRO A 64 16.62 -5.93 -2.87
C PRO A 64 16.82 -7.39 -3.29
N ASN A 65 17.01 -8.29 -2.32
CA ASN A 65 17.20 -9.71 -2.63
C ASN A 65 15.93 -10.41 -3.08
N TYR A 66 14.79 -9.74 -2.98
CA TYR A 66 13.49 -10.33 -3.30
C TYR A 66 12.81 -9.66 -4.48
N LEU A 67 13.53 -8.79 -5.19
CA LEU A 67 12.98 -8.17 -6.38
C LEU A 67 12.69 -9.24 -7.45
N ARG A 68 11.62 -9.04 -8.20
CA ARG A 68 11.21 -9.90 -9.31
C ARG A 68 10.82 -11.31 -8.87
N ARG A 69 10.44 -11.48 -7.61
CA ARG A 69 9.97 -12.77 -7.08
C ARG A 69 8.50 -12.77 -6.73
N GLY A 70 7.76 -11.73 -7.14
CA GLY A 70 6.34 -11.66 -6.89
C GLY A 70 5.95 -11.17 -5.51
N VAL A 71 6.88 -10.67 -4.73
CA VAL A 71 6.60 -10.20 -3.36
C VAL A 71 5.68 -8.98 -3.40
N ALA A 72 5.96 -8.01 -4.26
CA ALA A 72 5.11 -6.81 -4.38
C ALA A 72 3.68 -7.18 -4.78
N SER A 73 3.54 -8.13 -5.73
CA SER A 73 2.22 -8.60 -6.13
C SER A 73 1.49 -9.29 -4.97
N LEU A 74 2.22 -10.06 -4.18
CA LEU A 74 1.65 -10.73 -3.02
C LEU A 74 1.11 -9.72 -2.00
N ILE A 75 1.90 -8.70 -1.68
CA ILE A 75 1.48 -7.66 -0.74
C ILE A 75 0.28 -6.90 -1.29
N LEU A 76 0.35 -6.50 -2.56
CA LEU A 76 -0.73 -5.73 -3.17
C LEU A 76 -2.04 -6.51 -3.14
N ARG A 77 -2.01 -7.78 -3.52
CA ARG A 77 -3.23 -8.60 -3.50
C ARG A 77 -3.79 -8.74 -2.09
N HIS A 78 -2.91 -8.86 -1.11
CA HIS A 78 -3.34 -8.94 0.28
C HIS A 78 -4.02 -7.64 0.72
N ILE A 79 -3.43 -6.50 0.41
CA ILE A 79 -3.99 -5.20 0.77
C ILE A 79 -5.30 -4.95 0.04
N LEU A 80 -5.42 -5.35 -1.23
CA LEU A 80 -6.67 -5.24 -1.96
C LEU A 80 -7.77 -6.05 -1.30
N GLN A 81 -7.45 -7.26 -0.84
CA GLN A 81 -8.41 -8.10 -0.14
C GLN A 81 -8.86 -7.47 1.17
N VAL A 82 -7.91 -6.93 1.94
CA VAL A 82 -8.23 -6.25 3.19
C VAL A 82 -9.12 -5.04 2.94
N ALA A 83 -8.79 -4.24 1.93
CA ALA A 83 -9.59 -3.07 1.57
C ALA A 83 -11.01 -3.47 1.19
N HIS A 84 -11.15 -4.54 0.43
CA HIS A 84 -12.46 -5.07 0.05
C HIS A 84 -13.22 -5.53 1.31
N ASP A 85 -12.56 -6.26 2.21
CA ASP A 85 -13.19 -6.76 3.42
C ASP A 85 -13.61 -5.64 4.36
N ARG A 86 -12.92 -4.50 4.31
CA ARG A 86 -13.29 -3.31 5.08
C ARG A 86 -14.35 -2.46 4.38
N CYS A 87 -14.85 -2.91 3.24
CA CYS A 87 -15.89 -2.23 2.48
C CYS A 87 -15.44 -0.86 1.94
N LEU A 88 -14.16 -0.71 1.66
CA LEU A 88 -13.67 0.48 0.99
C LEU A 88 -14.13 0.46 -0.47
N HIS A 89 -14.53 1.63 -0.97
CA HIS A 89 -14.99 1.78 -2.35
C HIS A 89 -13.85 2.05 -3.30
N ARG A 90 -12.79 2.65 -2.80
CA ARG A 90 -11.71 3.13 -3.65
C ARG A 90 -10.37 3.04 -2.92
N LEU A 91 -9.33 2.68 -3.67
CA LEU A 91 -7.97 2.66 -3.17
C LEU A 91 -7.12 3.50 -4.12
N SER A 92 -6.37 4.46 -3.57
CA SER A 92 -5.54 5.35 -4.36
C SER A 92 -4.10 5.28 -3.90
N LEU A 93 -3.19 5.75 -4.74
CA LEU A 93 -1.77 5.79 -4.40
C LEU A 93 -1.09 6.94 -5.12
N GLU A 94 0.03 7.36 -4.55
CA GLU A 94 0.94 8.29 -5.19
C GLU A 94 2.26 7.56 -5.41
N THR A 95 2.85 7.70 -6.59
CA THR A 95 4.10 7.04 -6.94
C THR A 95 4.97 8.01 -7.74
N GLY A 96 6.28 7.75 -7.77
CA GLY A 96 7.19 8.60 -8.52
C GLY A 96 7.07 8.38 -10.03
N THR A 97 7.56 9.36 -10.79
CA THR A 97 7.54 9.31 -12.26
C THR A 97 8.86 8.87 -12.87
N GLN A 98 9.92 8.73 -12.07
CA GLN A 98 11.23 8.36 -12.57
C GLN A 98 11.26 6.92 -13.07
N ALA A 99 12.23 6.61 -13.91
CA ALA A 99 12.34 5.30 -14.54
C ALA A 99 12.41 4.15 -13.53
N GLY A 100 12.95 4.39 -12.35
CA GLY A 100 13.03 3.36 -11.31
C GLY A 100 11.68 2.87 -10.81
N PHE A 101 10.60 3.59 -11.09
CA PHE A 101 9.25 3.22 -10.68
C PHE A 101 8.45 2.50 -11.75
N THR A 102 9.06 2.21 -12.90
CA THR A 102 8.33 1.61 -14.04
C THR A 102 7.71 0.26 -13.67
N ALA A 103 8.47 -0.57 -12.96
CA ALA A 103 7.95 -1.89 -12.56
C ALA A 103 6.76 -1.76 -11.62
N CYS A 104 6.78 -0.78 -10.71
CA CYS A 104 5.66 -0.52 -9.82
C CYS A 104 4.43 -0.07 -10.61
N HIS A 105 4.63 0.84 -11.58
CA HIS A 105 3.53 1.30 -12.42
C HIS A 105 2.87 0.14 -13.15
N GLN A 106 3.68 -0.74 -13.74
CA GLN A 106 3.15 -1.90 -14.45
C GLN A 106 2.35 -2.81 -13.54
N LEU A 107 2.84 -3.01 -12.32
CA LEU A 107 2.14 -3.82 -11.33
C LEU A 107 0.76 -3.22 -11.01
N TYR A 108 0.71 -1.93 -10.74
CA TYR A 108 -0.55 -1.29 -10.41
C TYR A 108 -1.52 -1.32 -11.59
N LEU A 109 -1.05 -0.99 -12.78
CA LEU A 109 -1.90 -1.01 -13.97
C LEU A 109 -2.42 -2.41 -14.25
N LYS A 110 -1.60 -3.44 -14.03
CA LYS A 110 -2.00 -4.82 -14.21
C LYS A 110 -3.15 -5.20 -13.27
N HIS A 111 -3.19 -4.60 -12.10
CA HIS A 111 -4.25 -4.87 -11.11
C HIS A 111 -5.46 -3.95 -11.27
N GLY A 112 -5.50 -3.15 -12.33
CA GLY A 112 -6.68 -2.36 -12.63
C GLY A 112 -6.64 -0.91 -12.17
N PHE A 113 -5.53 -0.47 -11.59
CA PHE A 113 -5.38 0.95 -11.24
C PHE A 113 -5.32 1.79 -12.51
N VAL A 114 -5.89 2.99 -12.44
CA VAL A 114 -5.88 3.94 -13.55
C VAL A 114 -5.42 5.30 -13.04
N ASP A 115 -4.92 6.13 -13.96
CA ASP A 115 -4.50 7.48 -13.60
C ASP A 115 -5.68 8.27 -13.04
N CYS A 116 -5.39 9.07 -12.02
CA CYS A 116 -6.41 9.91 -11.40
C CYS A 116 -5.81 11.26 -10.99
N GLU A 117 -6.69 12.15 -10.54
CA GLU A 117 -6.29 13.43 -9.99
C GLU A 117 -5.63 13.25 -8.62
N PRO A 118 -4.82 14.22 -8.17
CA PRO A 118 -4.32 14.19 -6.81
C PRO A 118 -5.46 14.06 -5.81
N PHE A 119 -5.23 13.31 -4.76
CA PHE A 119 -6.22 13.05 -3.71
C PHE A 119 -5.63 13.45 -2.36
N ALA A 120 -6.49 13.50 -1.33
CA ALA A 120 -6.11 13.91 0.01
C ALA A 120 -5.42 15.28 -0.04
N ASP A 121 -4.26 15.42 0.57
CA ASP A 121 -3.53 16.68 0.61
C ASP A 121 -2.50 16.81 -0.51
N TYR A 122 -2.47 15.86 -1.44
CA TYR A 122 -1.51 15.91 -2.54
C TYR A 122 -1.86 17.00 -3.55
N GLN A 123 -0.82 17.53 -4.18
CA GLN A 123 -0.96 18.51 -5.24
C GLN A 123 -0.29 17.98 -6.50
N LEU A 124 -0.69 18.51 -7.64
CA LEU A 124 -0.03 18.16 -8.89
C LEU A 124 1.47 18.46 -8.80
N ASP A 125 2.27 17.48 -9.20
CA ASP A 125 3.71 17.57 -9.14
C ASP A 125 4.27 16.74 -10.29
N PRO A 126 5.22 17.28 -11.08
CA PRO A 126 5.78 16.53 -12.22
C PRO A 126 6.53 15.27 -11.79
N HIS A 127 6.90 15.16 -10.51
CA HIS A 127 7.60 13.98 -10.00
C HIS A 127 6.64 12.96 -9.37
N SER A 128 5.35 13.23 -9.41
CA SER A 128 4.35 12.33 -8.81
C SER A 128 3.30 11.92 -9.83
N ARG A 129 2.92 10.65 -9.75
CA ARG A 129 1.81 10.09 -10.51
C ARG A 129 0.78 9.55 -9.53
N PHE A 130 -0.48 9.80 -9.85
CA PHE A 130 -1.59 9.38 -8.97
C PHE A 130 -2.42 8.33 -9.69
N LEU A 131 -2.68 7.23 -8.99
CA LEU A 131 -3.46 6.12 -9.54
C LEU A 131 -4.55 5.75 -8.55
N SER A 132 -5.66 5.24 -9.06
CA SER A 132 -6.72 4.75 -8.20
C SER A 132 -7.40 3.53 -8.80
N LEU A 133 -8.00 2.74 -7.91
CA LEU A 133 -8.75 1.55 -8.25
C LEU A 133 -10.11 1.62 -7.56
N THR A 134 -11.18 1.41 -8.31
CA THR A 134 -12.51 1.29 -7.74
C THR A 134 -12.71 -0.15 -7.28
N LEU A 135 -13.00 -0.33 -6.00
CA LEU A 135 -13.20 -1.65 -5.40
C LEU A 135 -14.66 -2.05 -5.36
N CYS A 136 -15.52 -1.07 -5.13
CA CYS A 136 -16.95 -1.28 -4.99
C CYS A 136 -17.67 -0.02 -5.44
N GLU A 137 -18.68 -0.17 -6.28
CA GLU A 137 -19.48 0.97 -6.73
C GLU A 137 -20.77 1.03 -5.94
N ASP A 138 -21.25 2.24 -5.66
CA ASP A 138 -22.43 2.43 -4.85
C ASP A 138 -23.64 1.68 -5.40
N ASN A 139 -23.79 1.63 -6.71
CA ASN A 139 -24.92 0.95 -7.32
C ASN A 139 -24.87 -0.55 -7.20
N GLU A 140 -23.76 -1.13 -6.81
CA GLU A 140 -23.68 -2.56 -6.54
C GLU A 140 -24.39 -2.94 -5.27
N LEU A 141 -24.69 -1.97 -4.44
CA LEU A 141 -25.40 -2.18 -3.19
C LEU A 141 -26.90 -2.32 -3.37
N LEU A 142 -27.34 -2.07 -4.57
CA LEU A 142 -28.76 -2.18 -4.89
C LEU A 142 -29.11 -3.61 -5.32
#